data_f396135ad46b3306aa2d2a605b0b583d
#
_entry.id   f396135ad46b3306aa2d2a605b0b583d
#
_cell.length_a   1.000
_cell.length_b   1.000
_cell.length_c   1.000
_cell.angle_alpha   90.00
_cell.angle_beta   90.00
_cell.angle_gamma   90.00
#
_symmetry.space_group_name_H-M   'P 1'
#
loop_
_entity.id
_entity.type
_entity.pdbx_description
1 polymer ?
#
loop_
_entity_poly.entity_id
_entity_poly.type
_entity_poly.pdbx_seq_one_letter_code
_entity_poly.pdbx_strand_id
1 'polypeptide(L)'
;MNSKVKQAQKEGASVGDISAGLAYSVIRNALLKVIKLTDPKQLGKKIVVQGGTFYNDAVLRSFERISGCHAVRPDIAGIMGAFGAALIAREREEETGDTQMLSIDEIINLEYSTSMSRCQGCNNHCILTINKSVSYTHLRAHETCADL
;
A
#
# COMPACT_ATOMS: atom_id res chain seq x y z
N MET A 1 0.24 1.50 21.54
CA MET A 1 -1.11 1.20 21.01
C MET A 1 -1.80 0.03 21.73
N ASN A 2 -1.15 -1.11 21.91
CA ASN A 2 -1.74 -2.29 22.57
C ASN A 2 -2.20 -2.07 24.02
N SER A 3 -1.52 -1.22 24.80
CA SER A 3 -1.88 -0.95 26.19
C SER A 3 -3.22 -0.21 26.32
N LYS A 4 -3.51 0.74 25.42
CA LYS A 4 -4.78 1.47 25.44
C LYS A 4 -5.96 0.61 24.97
N VAL A 5 -5.75 -0.32 24.03
CA VAL A 5 -6.79 -1.28 23.62
C VAL A 5 -7.17 -2.18 24.80
N LYS A 6 -6.17 -2.73 25.50
CA LYS A 6 -6.42 -3.56 26.70
C LYS A 6 -7.15 -2.79 27.80
N GLN A 7 -6.82 -1.52 27.97
CA GLN A 7 -7.50 -0.66 28.94
C GLN A 7 -8.97 -0.46 28.56
N ALA A 8 -9.24 -0.05 27.31
CA ALA A 8 -10.60 0.13 26.80
C ALA A 8 -11.46 -1.14 26.95
N GLN A 9 -10.87 -2.32 26.69
CA GLN A 9 -11.55 -3.61 26.93
C GLN A 9 -11.92 -3.82 28.40
N LYS A 10 -11.02 -3.49 29.32
CA LYS A 10 -11.28 -3.55 30.78
C LYS A 10 -12.36 -2.56 31.22
N GLU A 11 -12.47 -1.44 30.57
CA GLU A 11 -13.48 -0.41 30.80
C GLU A 11 -14.84 -0.73 30.13
N GLY A 12 -14.95 -1.86 29.46
CA GLY A 12 -16.21 -2.34 28.88
C GLY A 12 -16.54 -1.77 27.49
N ALA A 13 -15.56 -1.19 26.80
CA ALA A 13 -15.77 -0.72 25.44
C ALA A 13 -16.06 -1.90 24.50
N SER A 14 -17.02 -1.73 23.60
CA SER A 14 -17.37 -2.74 22.60
C SER A 14 -16.25 -2.92 21.56
N VAL A 15 -16.24 -4.06 20.87
CA VAL A 15 -15.32 -4.29 19.74
C VAL A 15 -15.49 -3.22 18.66
N GLY A 16 -16.73 -2.77 18.42
CA GLY A 16 -17.04 -1.71 17.47
C GLY A 16 -16.41 -0.38 17.87
N ASP A 17 -16.50 0.03 19.14
CA ASP A 17 -15.91 1.28 19.65
C ASP A 17 -14.39 1.25 19.52
N ILE A 18 -13.77 0.13 19.87
CA ILE A 18 -12.32 -0.05 19.78
C ILE A 18 -11.86 0.01 18.31
N SER A 19 -12.56 -0.69 17.41
CA SER A 19 -12.26 -0.69 15.98
C SER A 19 -12.41 0.70 15.37
N ALA A 20 -13.49 1.40 15.68
CA ALA A 20 -13.71 2.77 15.23
C ALA A 20 -12.64 3.73 15.77
N GLY A 21 -12.28 3.61 17.04
CA GLY A 21 -11.22 4.40 17.66
C GLY A 21 -9.85 4.16 17.03
N LEU A 22 -9.54 2.91 16.66
CA LEU A 22 -8.30 2.58 15.95
C LEU A 22 -8.28 3.20 14.56
N ALA A 23 -9.35 3.04 13.77
CA ALA A 23 -9.47 3.64 12.43
C ALA A 23 -9.34 5.17 12.49
N TYR A 24 -10.01 5.79 13.44
CA TYR A 24 -9.91 7.24 13.67
C TYR A 24 -8.49 7.68 14.03
N SER A 25 -7.81 6.93 14.90
CA SER A 25 -6.43 7.21 15.29
C SER A 25 -5.44 7.11 14.12
N VAL A 26 -5.60 6.11 13.26
CA VAL A 26 -4.76 5.93 12.06
C VAL A 26 -4.90 7.13 11.13
N ILE A 27 -6.12 7.51 10.79
CA ILE A 27 -6.38 8.65 9.89
C ILE A 27 -5.91 9.96 10.51
N ARG A 28 -6.20 10.17 11.80
CA ARG A 28 -5.75 11.37 12.51
C ARG A 28 -4.22 11.50 12.49
N ASN A 29 -3.51 10.41 12.72
CA ASN A 29 -2.05 10.42 12.64
C ASN A 29 -1.54 10.69 11.23
N ALA A 30 -2.14 10.09 10.21
CA ALA A 30 -1.79 10.33 8.81
C ALA A 30 -1.97 11.80 8.44
N LEU A 31 -3.13 12.37 8.72
CA LEU A 31 -3.44 13.75 8.35
C LEU A 31 -2.63 14.79 9.14
N LEU A 32 -2.55 14.64 10.46
CA LEU A 32 -1.96 15.66 11.31
C LEU A 32 -0.44 15.52 11.47
N LYS A 33 0.10 14.28 11.51
CA LYS A 33 1.53 14.07 11.77
C LYS A 33 2.33 13.86 10.48
N VAL A 34 1.80 13.11 9.51
CA VAL A 34 2.52 12.79 8.28
C VAL A 34 2.30 13.90 7.25
N ILE A 35 1.05 14.20 6.93
CA ILE A 35 0.71 15.25 5.95
C ILE A 35 0.83 16.66 6.58
N LYS A 36 0.76 16.74 7.92
CA LYS A 36 0.81 18.01 8.70
C LYS A 36 -0.31 18.97 8.29
N LEU A 37 -1.49 18.41 8.06
CA LEU A 37 -2.67 19.18 7.70
C LEU A 37 -3.09 20.04 8.87
N THR A 38 -3.07 21.36 8.71
CA THR A 38 -3.49 22.34 9.73
C THR A 38 -4.96 22.73 9.59
N ASP A 39 -5.46 22.76 8.35
CA ASP A 39 -6.86 23.08 8.04
C ASP A 39 -7.40 22.04 7.04
N PRO A 40 -8.53 21.35 7.32
CA PRO A 40 -9.19 20.44 6.39
C PRO A 40 -9.49 21.04 5.01
N LYS A 41 -9.71 22.34 4.92
CA LYS A 41 -9.95 23.05 3.65
C LYS A 41 -8.81 22.94 2.66
N GLN A 42 -7.59 22.67 3.13
CA GLN A 42 -6.42 22.45 2.27
C GLN A 42 -6.56 21.21 1.37
N LEU A 43 -7.42 20.26 1.73
CA LEU A 43 -7.69 19.07 0.92
C LEU A 43 -8.57 19.35 -0.30
N GLY A 44 -9.17 20.54 -0.38
CA GLY A 44 -10.10 20.87 -1.44
C GLY A 44 -11.52 20.31 -1.22
N LYS A 45 -12.37 20.47 -2.24
CA LYS A 45 -13.80 20.09 -2.14
C LYS A 45 -14.10 18.70 -2.74
N LYS A 46 -13.26 18.24 -3.67
CA LYS A 46 -13.42 16.95 -4.38
C LYS A 46 -12.24 16.07 -4.03
N ILE A 47 -12.48 15.07 -3.20
CA ILE A 47 -11.45 14.18 -2.67
C ILE A 47 -11.70 12.79 -3.22
N VAL A 48 -10.68 12.21 -3.83
CA VAL A 48 -10.64 10.81 -4.23
C VAL A 48 -9.62 10.11 -3.35
N VAL A 49 -10.04 9.03 -2.70
CA VAL A 49 -9.16 8.21 -1.87
C VAL A 49 -8.77 6.94 -2.60
N GLN A 50 -7.51 6.54 -2.46
CA GLN A 50 -6.97 5.35 -3.09
C GLN A 50 -6.13 4.53 -2.10
N GLY A 51 -5.90 3.28 -2.46
CA GLY A 51 -5.18 2.30 -1.64
C GLY A 51 -6.11 1.34 -0.92
N GLY A 52 -5.63 0.10 -0.70
CA GLY A 52 -6.40 -0.99 -0.12
C GLY A 52 -6.95 -0.69 1.27
N THR A 53 -6.28 0.17 2.04
CA THR A 53 -6.72 0.58 3.39
C THR A 53 -8.10 1.25 3.37
N PHE A 54 -8.45 1.95 2.30
CA PHE A 54 -9.75 2.60 2.17
C PHE A 54 -10.91 1.67 1.80
N TYR A 55 -10.66 0.39 1.55
CA TYR A 55 -11.73 -0.62 1.48
C TYR A 55 -12.39 -0.86 2.84
N ASN A 56 -11.72 -0.50 3.93
CA ASN A 56 -12.32 -0.50 5.25
C ASN A 56 -13.20 0.74 5.43
N ASP A 57 -14.52 0.53 5.54
CA ASP A 57 -15.50 1.60 5.68
C ASP A 57 -15.30 2.44 6.96
N ALA A 58 -14.79 1.85 8.04
CA ALA A 58 -14.47 2.60 9.25
C ALA A 58 -13.33 3.60 9.01
N VAL A 59 -12.36 3.26 8.17
CA VAL A 59 -11.26 4.14 7.77
C VAL A 59 -11.79 5.27 6.88
N LEU A 60 -12.57 4.95 5.87
CA LEU A 60 -13.20 5.94 4.98
C LEU A 60 -14.06 6.93 5.79
N ARG A 61 -14.91 6.42 6.66
CA ARG A 61 -15.77 7.25 7.50
C ARG A 61 -15.00 8.12 8.49
N SER A 62 -13.91 7.59 9.04
CA SER A 62 -13.00 8.36 9.93
C SER A 62 -12.34 9.51 9.17
N PHE A 63 -11.93 9.26 7.92
CA PHE A 63 -11.38 10.29 7.05
C PHE A 63 -12.40 11.41 6.78
N GLU A 64 -13.62 11.06 6.36
CA GLU A 64 -14.69 12.04 6.11
C GLU A 64 -15.02 12.87 7.37
N ARG A 65 -15.06 12.23 8.54
CA ARG A 65 -15.35 12.93 9.80
C ARG A 65 -14.24 13.90 10.22
N ILE A 66 -12.98 13.53 9.99
CA ILE A 66 -11.84 14.39 10.37
C ILE A 66 -11.67 15.52 9.36
N SER A 67 -11.81 15.22 8.08
CA SER A 67 -11.65 16.22 7.01
C SER A 67 -12.85 17.14 6.85
N GLY A 68 -14.03 16.72 7.31
CA GLY A 68 -15.29 17.43 7.07
C GLY A 68 -15.75 17.39 5.60
N CYS A 69 -15.14 16.56 4.77
CA CYS A 69 -15.40 16.45 3.34
C CYS A 69 -15.89 15.06 2.98
N HIS A 70 -16.72 14.98 1.96
CA HIS A 70 -17.08 13.70 1.33
C HIS A 70 -15.93 13.20 0.46
N ALA A 71 -15.58 11.92 0.57
CA ALA A 71 -14.55 11.30 -0.21
C ALA A 71 -15.14 10.22 -1.15
N VAL A 72 -14.71 10.23 -2.40
CA VAL A 72 -15.06 9.21 -3.38
C VAL A 72 -14.01 8.11 -3.32
N ARG A 73 -14.47 6.90 -3.08
CA ARG A 73 -13.65 5.67 -3.16
C ARG A 73 -14.04 4.93 -4.44
N PRO A 74 -13.22 4.93 -5.49
CA PRO A 74 -13.46 4.14 -6.70
C PRO A 74 -13.41 2.64 -6.40
N ASP A 75 -14.09 1.83 -7.21
CA ASP A 75 -14.06 0.37 -7.10
C ASP A 75 -12.66 -0.19 -7.24
N ILE A 76 -11.82 0.46 -8.06
CA ILE A 76 -10.41 0.12 -8.29
C ILE A 76 -9.45 0.79 -7.30
N ALA A 77 -9.93 1.34 -6.19
CA ALA A 77 -9.11 2.10 -5.23
C ALA A 77 -7.81 1.38 -4.83
N GLY A 78 -7.86 0.05 -4.68
CA GLY A 78 -6.68 -0.75 -4.29
C GLY A 78 -5.61 -0.88 -5.36
N ILE A 79 -5.95 -0.71 -6.63
CA ILE A 79 -5.05 -0.87 -7.78
C ILE A 79 -4.85 0.42 -8.58
N MET A 80 -5.37 1.55 -8.11
CA MET A 80 -5.26 2.83 -8.83
C MET A 80 -3.83 3.24 -9.12
N GLY A 81 -2.88 2.92 -8.23
CA GLY A 81 -1.45 3.18 -8.47
C GLY A 81 -0.91 2.40 -9.66
N ALA A 82 -1.26 1.11 -9.76
CA ALA A 82 -0.87 0.27 -10.90
C ALA A 82 -1.55 0.74 -12.19
N PHE A 83 -2.82 1.11 -12.12
CA PHE A 83 -3.55 1.66 -13.26
C PHE A 83 -2.92 2.97 -13.76
N GLY A 84 -2.58 3.89 -12.84
CA GLY A 84 -1.88 5.12 -13.19
C GLY A 84 -0.51 4.87 -13.81
N ALA A 85 0.26 3.93 -13.28
CA ALA A 85 1.54 3.53 -13.84
C ALA A 85 1.40 2.97 -15.28
N ALA A 86 0.35 2.18 -15.53
CA ALA A 86 0.06 1.66 -16.88
C ALA A 86 -0.29 2.78 -17.87
N LEU A 87 -1.04 3.80 -17.43
CA LEU A 87 -1.35 4.97 -18.27
C LEU A 87 -0.07 5.74 -18.64
N ILE A 88 0.82 5.99 -17.66
CA ILE A 88 2.09 6.67 -17.89
C ILE A 88 3.00 5.84 -18.82
N ALA A 89 3.02 4.52 -18.65
CA ALA A 89 3.80 3.65 -19.52
C ALA A 89 3.30 3.72 -20.97
N ARG A 90 1.97 3.72 -21.16
CA ARG A 90 1.37 3.89 -22.49
C ARG A 90 1.74 5.23 -23.13
N GLU A 91 1.61 6.33 -22.40
CA GLU A 91 2.00 7.66 -22.91
C GLU A 91 3.46 7.69 -23.36
N ARG A 92 4.36 7.10 -22.58
CA ARG A 92 5.78 7.03 -22.92
C ARG A 92 6.04 6.16 -24.15
N GLU A 93 5.36 5.06 -24.28
CA GLU A 93 5.49 4.18 -25.45
C GLU A 93 4.97 4.87 -26.71
N GLU A 94 3.87 5.62 -26.63
CA GLU A 94 3.35 6.45 -27.72
C GLU A 94 4.35 7.54 -28.16
N GLU A 95 5.13 8.11 -27.22
CA GLU A 95 6.17 9.12 -27.50
C GLU A 95 7.46 8.50 -28.08
N THR A 96 7.90 7.37 -27.54
CA THR A 96 9.20 6.77 -27.91
C THR A 96 9.10 5.76 -29.05
N GLY A 97 7.93 5.18 -29.24
CA GLY A 97 7.68 4.11 -30.22
C GLY A 97 8.41 2.81 -29.93
N ASP A 98 8.94 2.65 -28.71
CA ASP A 98 9.69 1.47 -28.27
C ASP A 98 9.16 0.95 -26.94
N THR A 99 8.95 -0.35 -26.85
CA THR A 99 8.51 -1.02 -25.62
C THR A 99 9.34 -2.29 -25.39
N GLN A 100 9.75 -2.48 -24.15
CA GLN A 100 10.36 -3.73 -23.67
C GLN A 100 9.32 -4.65 -22.99
N MET A 101 8.05 -4.33 -23.10
CA MET A 101 6.98 -5.13 -22.51
C MET A 101 6.80 -6.43 -23.31
N LEU A 102 6.74 -7.53 -22.58
CA LEU A 102 6.46 -8.84 -23.18
C LEU A 102 5.05 -8.86 -23.77
N SER A 103 4.89 -9.52 -24.89
CA SER A 103 3.59 -9.81 -25.48
C SER A 103 2.76 -10.72 -24.55
N ILE A 104 1.44 -10.75 -24.78
CA ILE A 104 0.54 -11.61 -24.01
C ILE A 104 0.93 -13.08 -24.13
N ASP A 105 1.33 -13.53 -25.33
CA ASP A 105 1.75 -14.91 -25.58
C ASP A 105 3.06 -15.25 -24.85
N GLU A 106 4.00 -14.32 -24.79
CA GLU A 106 5.24 -14.48 -24.03
C GLU A 106 4.98 -14.51 -22.51
N ILE A 107 4.01 -13.72 -22.02
CA ILE A 107 3.62 -13.73 -20.60
C ILE A 107 2.93 -15.05 -20.23
N ILE A 108 2.04 -15.57 -21.07
CA ILE A 108 1.33 -16.83 -20.84
C ILE A 108 2.30 -18.01 -20.81
N ASN A 109 3.30 -17.99 -21.68
CA ASN A 109 4.31 -19.04 -21.81
C ASN A 109 5.57 -18.79 -20.97
N LEU A 110 5.54 -17.81 -20.07
CA LEU A 110 6.69 -17.45 -19.25
C LEU A 110 7.04 -18.58 -18.28
N GLU A 111 8.16 -19.23 -18.52
CA GLU A 111 8.73 -20.19 -17.58
C GLU A 111 9.51 -19.46 -16.50
N TYR A 112 9.21 -19.78 -15.26
CA TYR A 112 9.96 -19.26 -14.11
C TYR A 112 10.23 -20.35 -13.09
N SER A 113 11.33 -20.21 -12.38
CA SER A 113 11.67 -21.08 -11.26
C SER A 113 11.94 -20.25 -10.00
N THR A 114 11.50 -20.75 -8.88
CA THR A 114 11.73 -20.12 -7.57
C THR A 114 12.60 -21.05 -6.72
N SER A 115 13.66 -20.51 -6.16
CA SER A 115 14.52 -21.22 -5.22
C SER A 115 14.77 -20.37 -3.97
N MET A 116 15.10 -21.03 -2.88
CA MET A 116 15.47 -20.35 -1.63
C MET A 116 16.95 -20.54 -1.35
N SER A 117 17.60 -19.49 -0.88
CA SER A 117 19.00 -19.50 -0.44
C SER A 117 19.17 -18.64 0.79
N ARG A 118 20.32 -18.76 1.45
CA ARG A 118 20.70 -17.89 2.58
C ARG A 118 21.68 -16.83 2.10
N CYS A 119 21.42 -15.58 2.46
CA CYS A 119 22.33 -14.48 2.20
C CYS A 119 23.65 -14.71 2.95
N GLN A 120 24.77 -14.44 2.28
CA GLN A 120 26.12 -14.54 2.86
C GLN A 120 26.73 -13.13 3.08
N GLY A 121 25.94 -12.05 2.93
CA GLY A 121 26.44 -10.68 3.01
C GLY A 121 26.72 -10.18 4.44
N CYS A 122 26.03 -10.70 5.44
CA CYS A 122 26.20 -10.32 6.84
C CYS A 122 25.80 -11.46 7.79
N ASN A 123 25.98 -11.28 9.08
CA ASN A 123 25.71 -12.31 10.11
C ASN A 123 24.22 -12.67 10.28
N ASN A 124 23.29 -11.91 9.68
CA ASN A 124 21.85 -12.21 9.79
C ASN A 124 21.43 -13.42 8.94
N HIS A 125 22.20 -13.79 7.91
CA HIS A 125 21.93 -14.95 7.05
C HIS A 125 20.46 -15.02 6.58
N CYS A 126 19.87 -13.88 6.17
CA CYS A 126 18.47 -13.79 5.77
C CYS A 126 18.14 -14.77 4.66
N ILE A 127 16.91 -15.29 4.69
CA ILE A 127 16.40 -16.15 3.62
C ILE A 127 16.12 -15.29 2.40
N LEU A 128 16.70 -15.65 1.27
CA LEU A 128 16.50 -15.06 -0.04
C LEU A 128 15.55 -15.93 -0.84
N THR A 129 14.53 -15.33 -1.44
CA THR A 129 13.75 -15.95 -2.51
C THR A 129 14.33 -15.49 -3.84
N ILE A 130 14.81 -16.43 -4.64
CA ILE A 130 15.41 -16.20 -5.94
C ILE A 130 14.40 -16.63 -7.00
N ASN A 131 13.89 -15.67 -7.76
CA ASN A 131 13.03 -15.93 -8.91
C ASN A 131 13.86 -15.77 -10.18
N LYS A 132 13.94 -16.82 -10.98
CA LYS A 132 14.59 -16.82 -12.29
C LYS A 132 13.52 -16.96 -13.37
N SER A 133 13.46 -16.04 -14.29
CA SER A 133 12.77 -16.18 -15.56
C SER A 133 13.81 -16.36 -16.69
N VAL A 134 13.39 -16.69 -17.88
CA VAL A 134 14.28 -17.02 -19.01
C VAL A 134 15.38 -15.98 -19.26
N SER A 135 15.11 -14.70 -18.99
CA SER A 135 16.07 -13.61 -19.22
C SER A 135 16.35 -12.75 -18.00
N TYR A 136 15.78 -13.06 -16.85
CA TYR A 136 15.86 -12.18 -15.68
C TYR A 136 15.94 -12.94 -14.37
N THR A 137 16.83 -12.51 -13.46
CA THR A 137 16.94 -13.06 -12.11
C THR A 137 16.63 -11.96 -11.09
N HIS A 138 15.59 -12.14 -10.30
CA HIS A 138 15.22 -11.24 -9.22
C HIS A 138 15.48 -11.87 -7.86
N LEU A 139 16.20 -11.14 -7.00
CA LEU A 139 16.49 -11.53 -5.62
C LEU A 139 15.64 -10.68 -4.68
N ARG A 140 14.87 -11.33 -3.82
CA ARG A 140 14.14 -10.66 -2.74
C ARG A 140 14.64 -11.15 -1.40
N ALA A 141 15.22 -10.23 -0.61
CA ALA A 141 15.56 -10.45 0.79
C ALA A 141 14.36 -10.15 1.69
N HIS A 142 14.30 -10.76 2.85
CA HIS A 142 13.37 -10.36 3.91
C HIS A 142 13.69 -8.93 4.37
N GLU A 143 12.68 -8.14 4.73
CA GLU A 143 12.79 -6.70 5.10
C GLU A 143 13.71 -6.40 6.30
N THR A 144 14.20 -7.42 6.99
CA THR A 144 15.10 -7.29 8.15
C THR A 144 16.56 -6.94 7.83
N CYS A 145 16.93 -6.84 6.55
CA CYS A 145 18.29 -6.49 6.11
C CYS A 145 18.47 -5.00 5.74
N ALA A 146 17.49 -4.15 5.99
CA ALA A 146 17.48 -2.80 5.43
C ALA A 146 18.26 -1.74 6.22
N ASP A 147 18.85 -2.07 7.38
CA ASP A 147 19.45 -1.09 8.29
C ASP A 147 20.91 -1.41 8.61
N LEU A 148 21.78 -1.45 7.58
CA LEU A 148 23.23 -1.40 7.79
C LEU A 148 23.90 -0.47 6.78
#